data_e9c16ae7b78b19630856967aa669fa3d
#
_entry.id   e9c16ae7b78b19630856967aa669fa3d
#
_cell.length_a   1.000
_cell.length_b   1.000
_cell.length_c   1.000
_cell.angle_alpha   90.00
_cell.angle_beta   90.00
_cell.angle_gamma   90.00
#
_symmetry.space_group_name_H-M   'P 1'
#
loop_
_entity.id
_entity.type
_entity.pdbx_description
1 polymer ?
#
loop_
_entity_poly.entity_id
_entity_poly.type
_entity_poly.pdbx_seq_one_letter_code
_entity_poly.pdbx_strand_id
1 'polypeptide(L)'
;MKKTLTIISIVLLVCIALTACNTVSKEGLWENATYRRDMELGEGAKTVQVEVKAGDESVTFTIHTDKETLGDALLEHDLVAGEQGAYGLYVKLVNGIEADYDKDGSYWGLYKSGEMMLVGVDGAVIADGDHYELVRE
;
A
#
# COMPACT_ATOMS: atom_id res chain seq x y z
N MET A 1 -22.06 -31.88 -44.35
CA MET A 1 -22.72 -31.10 -43.27
C MET A 1 -22.12 -31.37 -41.87
N LYS A 2 -21.81 -32.59 -41.49
CA LYS A 2 -21.23 -32.87 -40.17
C LYS A 2 -19.80 -32.32 -39.97
N LYS A 3 -18.99 -32.20 -40.99
CA LYS A 3 -17.61 -31.68 -40.93
C LYS A 3 -17.53 -30.16 -40.78
N THR A 4 -18.47 -29.43 -41.32
CA THR A 4 -18.56 -27.97 -41.20
C THR A 4 -19.01 -27.52 -39.80
N LEU A 5 -19.88 -28.29 -39.18
CA LEU A 5 -20.34 -27.99 -37.81
C LEU A 5 -19.24 -28.18 -36.77
N THR A 6 -18.36 -29.17 -36.97
CA THR A 6 -17.23 -29.46 -36.08
C THR A 6 -16.16 -28.35 -36.18
N ILE A 7 -15.91 -27.82 -37.37
CA ILE A 7 -14.92 -26.75 -37.56
C ILE A 7 -15.42 -25.44 -36.96
N ILE A 8 -16.71 -25.11 -37.05
CA ILE A 8 -17.30 -23.92 -36.42
C ILE A 8 -17.24 -24.03 -34.90
N SER A 9 -17.47 -25.22 -34.34
CA SER A 9 -17.36 -25.45 -32.89
C SER A 9 -15.95 -25.27 -32.36
N ILE A 10 -14.94 -25.74 -33.12
CA ILE A 10 -13.53 -25.59 -32.74
C ILE A 10 -13.07 -24.12 -32.84
N VAL A 11 -13.50 -23.41 -33.87
CA VAL A 11 -13.20 -21.99 -34.04
C VAL A 11 -13.83 -21.13 -32.94
N LEU A 12 -15.05 -21.47 -32.52
CA LEU A 12 -15.76 -20.79 -31.44
C LEU A 12 -15.03 -21.03 -30.08
N LEU A 13 -14.53 -22.25 -29.85
CA LEU A 13 -13.83 -22.61 -28.62
C LEU A 13 -12.45 -21.93 -28.52
N VAL A 14 -11.76 -21.73 -29.65
CA VAL A 14 -10.46 -21.03 -29.71
C VAL A 14 -10.63 -19.53 -29.48
N CYS A 15 -11.72 -18.92 -29.94
CA CYS A 15 -12.01 -17.49 -29.69
C CYS A 15 -12.29 -17.19 -28.21
N ILE A 16 -12.85 -18.11 -27.45
CA ILE A 16 -13.13 -17.94 -26.01
C ILE A 16 -11.83 -18.00 -25.19
N ALA A 17 -10.82 -18.77 -25.64
CA ALA A 17 -9.54 -18.87 -24.95
C ALA A 17 -8.65 -17.61 -25.10
N LEU A 18 -8.90 -16.78 -26.12
CA LEU A 18 -8.10 -15.57 -26.38
C LEU A 18 -8.56 -14.34 -25.57
N THR A 19 -9.76 -14.35 -25.00
CA THR A 19 -10.25 -13.25 -24.17
C THR A 19 -9.83 -13.34 -22.70
N ALA A 20 -9.22 -14.45 -22.26
CA ALA A 20 -8.76 -14.64 -20.89
C ALA A 20 -7.37 -14.05 -20.61
N CYS A 21 -6.64 -13.55 -21.62
CA CYS A 21 -5.24 -13.09 -21.49
C CYS A 21 -5.07 -11.57 -21.30
N ASN A 22 -6.12 -10.78 -21.18
CA ASN A 22 -6.02 -9.31 -21.09
C ASN A 22 -6.55 -8.70 -19.81
N THR A 23 -6.62 -9.46 -18.75
CA THR A 23 -6.60 -8.87 -17.42
C THR A 23 -5.14 -8.67 -17.02
N VAL A 24 -4.53 -7.59 -17.53
CA VAL A 24 -3.41 -6.98 -16.82
C VAL A 24 -3.98 -6.63 -15.46
N SER A 25 -3.70 -7.47 -14.50
CA SER A 25 -4.18 -7.33 -13.14
C SER A 25 -3.72 -5.96 -12.63
N LYS A 26 -4.63 -5.08 -12.28
CA LYS A 26 -4.39 -3.89 -11.48
C LYS A 26 -3.87 -4.26 -10.07
N GLU A 27 -3.61 -5.52 -9.86
CA GLU A 27 -3.15 -6.12 -8.61
C GLU A 27 -1.65 -5.96 -8.36
N GLY A 28 -0.85 -5.46 -9.32
CA GLY A 28 0.61 -5.44 -9.23
C GLY A 28 1.16 -4.71 -8.00
N LEU A 29 0.56 -3.60 -7.57
CA LEU A 29 1.02 -2.84 -6.40
C LEU A 29 0.73 -3.59 -5.09
N TRP A 30 -0.43 -4.21 -4.97
CA TRP A 30 -0.89 -4.88 -3.75
C TRP A 30 -0.54 -6.36 -3.68
N GLU A 31 0.15 -6.90 -4.70
CA GLU A 31 0.52 -8.31 -4.75
C GLU A 31 1.34 -8.74 -3.53
N ASN A 32 2.27 -7.89 -3.11
CA ASN A 32 3.15 -8.13 -1.97
C ASN A 32 2.68 -7.46 -0.67
N ALA A 33 1.48 -6.88 -0.66
CA ALA A 33 0.96 -6.23 0.53
C ALA A 33 0.83 -7.21 1.70
N THR A 34 1.32 -6.79 2.87
CA THR A 34 1.22 -7.58 4.10
C THR A 34 -0.24 -7.72 4.53
N TYR A 35 -0.97 -6.62 4.49
CA TYR A 35 -2.40 -6.59 4.82
C TYR A 35 -3.18 -6.01 3.65
N ARG A 36 -4.31 -6.67 3.32
CA ARG A 36 -5.21 -6.24 2.24
C ARG A 36 -6.58 -5.78 2.76
N ARG A 37 -6.68 -5.55 4.05
CA ARG A 37 -7.88 -5.09 4.74
C ARG A 37 -7.49 -4.22 5.92
N ASP A 38 -8.44 -3.48 6.44
CA ASP A 38 -8.26 -2.68 7.64
C ASP A 38 -7.88 -3.56 8.83
N MET A 39 -6.93 -3.10 9.61
CA MET A 39 -6.38 -3.81 10.76
C MET A 39 -6.33 -2.92 11.98
N GLU A 40 -6.52 -3.53 13.13
CA GLU A 40 -6.27 -2.93 14.43
C GLU A 40 -5.05 -3.60 15.05
N LEU A 41 -4.04 -2.81 15.41
CA LEU A 41 -2.72 -3.29 15.81
C LEU A 41 -2.27 -2.63 17.12
N GLY A 42 -1.52 -3.38 17.89
CA GLY A 42 -0.79 -2.89 19.06
C GLY A 42 -1.63 -2.67 20.30
N GLU A 43 -0.92 -2.19 21.32
CA GLU A 43 -1.46 -1.80 22.62
C GLU A 43 -0.79 -0.50 23.05
N GLY A 44 -1.52 0.38 23.72
CA GLY A 44 -1.01 1.64 24.24
C GLY A 44 -2.08 2.66 24.51
N ALA A 45 -1.67 3.77 25.11
CA ALA A 45 -2.58 4.83 25.56
C ALA A 45 -3.06 5.72 24.41
N LYS A 46 -2.29 5.80 23.31
CA LYS A 46 -2.67 6.59 22.13
C LYS A 46 -3.27 5.68 21.07
N THR A 47 -4.29 6.17 20.38
CA THR A 47 -4.86 5.56 19.20
C THR A 47 -4.67 6.50 18.02
N VAL A 48 -3.97 6.04 17.00
CA VAL A 48 -3.77 6.78 15.75
C VAL A 48 -4.27 5.96 14.57
N GLN A 49 -4.78 6.63 13.55
CA GLN A 49 -5.16 5.99 12.30
C GLN A 49 -4.15 6.32 11.22
N VAL A 50 -3.78 5.32 10.45
CA VAL A 50 -2.88 5.46 9.31
C VAL A 50 -3.52 4.80 8.10
N GLU A 51 -3.93 5.60 7.14
CA GLU A 51 -4.43 5.10 5.86
C GLU A 51 -3.28 4.96 4.88
N VAL A 52 -3.13 3.76 4.31
CA VAL A 52 -2.12 3.47 3.30
C VAL A 52 -2.80 3.39 1.94
N LYS A 53 -2.44 4.30 1.04
CA LYS A 53 -3.01 4.43 -0.30
C LYS A 53 -1.97 4.11 -1.37
N ALA A 54 -2.30 3.21 -2.26
CA ALA A 54 -1.48 2.90 -3.44
C ALA A 54 -2.38 2.57 -4.63
N GLY A 55 -2.27 3.32 -5.71
CA GLY A 55 -3.18 3.21 -6.84
C GLY A 55 -4.62 3.54 -6.43
N ASP A 56 -5.55 2.67 -6.80
CA ASP A 56 -6.99 2.84 -6.51
C ASP A 56 -7.44 2.16 -5.20
N GLU A 57 -6.52 1.59 -4.45
CA GLU A 57 -6.82 0.83 -3.24
C GLU A 57 -6.21 1.48 -2.00
N SER A 58 -6.85 1.27 -0.85
CA SER A 58 -6.34 1.69 0.45
C SER A 58 -6.74 0.72 1.55
N VAL A 59 -5.95 0.73 2.62
CA VAL A 59 -6.28 0.09 3.90
C VAL A 59 -6.00 1.05 5.04
N THR A 60 -6.76 0.95 6.11
CA THR A 60 -6.59 1.77 7.31
C THR A 60 -6.11 0.91 8.46
N PHE A 61 -5.03 1.34 9.08
CA PHE A 61 -4.51 0.77 10.32
C PHE A 61 -4.94 1.63 11.50
N THR A 62 -5.61 1.02 12.47
CA THR A 62 -5.85 1.63 13.78
C THR A 62 -4.78 1.11 14.73
N ILE A 63 -3.86 1.99 15.14
CA ILE A 63 -2.68 1.61 15.90
C ILE A 63 -2.80 2.15 17.32
N HIS A 64 -2.76 1.24 18.28
CA HIS A 64 -2.64 1.57 19.70
C HIS A 64 -1.17 1.54 20.08
N THR A 65 -0.65 2.60 20.67
CA THR A 65 0.78 2.73 20.92
C THR A 65 1.09 3.68 22.07
N ASP A 66 2.23 3.43 22.72
CA ASP A 66 2.86 4.37 23.68
C ASP A 66 4.06 5.10 23.04
N LYS A 67 4.38 4.82 21.77
CA LYS A 67 5.48 5.47 21.06
C LYS A 67 5.22 6.96 20.87
N GLU A 68 6.29 7.73 20.74
CA GLU A 68 6.20 9.19 20.61
C GLU A 68 6.10 9.65 19.15
N THR A 69 6.69 8.89 18.22
CA THR A 69 6.71 9.23 16.80
C THR A 69 5.93 8.23 15.97
N LEU A 70 5.44 8.70 14.83
CA LEU A 70 4.77 7.83 13.86
C LEU A 70 5.72 6.75 13.33
N GLY A 71 6.98 7.10 13.10
CA GLY A 71 8.00 6.16 12.64
C GLY A 71 8.16 4.98 13.60
N ASP A 72 8.33 5.25 14.88
CA ASP A 72 8.47 4.20 15.89
C ASP A 72 7.21 3.33 16.01
N ALA A 73 6.03 3.95 15.95
CA ALA A 73 4.77 3.22 15.98
C ALA A 73 4.59 2.28 14.76
N LEU A 74 4.99 2.73 13.58
CA LEU A 74 4.92 1.92 12.35
C LEU A 74 5.98 0.80 12.32
N LEU A 75 7.20 1.10 12.78
CA LEU A 75 8.29 0.11 12.87
C LEU A 75 8.00 -1.01 13.86
N GLU A 76 7.30 -0.72 14.94
CA GLU A 76 6.88 -1.72 15.95
C GLU A 76 6.04 -2.86 15.33
N HIS A 77 5.33 -2.56 14.25
CA HIS A 77 4.48 -3.51 13.54
C HIS A 77 4.99 -3.91 12.15
N ASP A 78 6.26 -3.59 11.84
CA ASP A 78 6.87 -3.85 10.54
C ASP A 78 6.08 -3.28 9.35
N LEU A 79 5.38 -2.17 9.57
CA LEU A 79 4.55 -1.53 8.54
C LEU A 79 5.34 -0.66 7.57
N VAL A 80 6.55 -0.23 7.97
CA VAL A 80 7.43 0.58 7.12
C VAL A 80 8.85 0.04 7.15
N ALA A 81 9.56 0.25 6.04
CA ALA A 81 10.99 0.02 5.93
C ALA A 81 11.59 1.02 4.93
N GLY A 82 12.89 1.20 4.98
CA GLY A 82 13.60 2.11 4.10
C GLY A 82 15.06 2.26 4.48
N GLU A 83 15.63 3.41 4.15
CA GLU A 83 17.02 3.73 4.41
C GLU A 83 17.13 4.87 5.42
N GLN A 84 18.08 4.74 6.37
CA GLN A 84 18.39 5.82 7.28
C GLN A 84 19.15 6.92 6.54
N GLY A 85 18.65 8.14 6.60
CA GLY A 85 19.22 9.31 5.99
C GLY A 85 19.52 10.42 7.01
N ALA A 86 19.96 11.58 6.53
CA ALA A 86 20.30 12.74 7.35
C ALA A 86 19.09 13.28 8.14
N TYR A 87 17.88 13.03 7.65
CA TYR A 87 16.61 13.51 8.24
C TYR A 87 15.76 12.39 8.84
N GLY A 88 16.36 11.25 9.16
CA GLY A 88 15.68 10.07 9.67
C GLY A 88 15.39 9.02 8.59
N LEU A 89 14.39 8.18 8.82
CA LEU A 89 14.04 7.11 7.90
C LEU A 89 13.43 7.65 6.60
N TYR A 90 14.10 7.36 5.48
CA TYR A 90 13.53 7.53 4.15
C TYR A 90 12.71 6.28 3.82
N VAL A 91 11.40 6.40 3.87
CA VAL A 91 10.47 5.27 3.70
C VAL A 91 10.42 4.85 2.23
N LYS A 92 10.71 3.58 1.97
CA LYS A 92 10.59 2.95 0.65
C LYS A 92 9.55 1.86 0.59
N LEU A 93 9.23 1.26 1.73
CA LEU A 93 8.26 0.17 1.83
C LEU A 93 7.21 0.53 2.87
N VAL A 94 5.94 0.43 2.50
CA VAL A 94 4.79 0.59 3.40
C VAL A 94 3.83 -0.56 3.18
N ASN A 95 3.48 -1.28 4.24
CA ASN A 95 2.58 -2.44 4.15
C ASN A 95 3.01 -3.47 3.09
N GLY A 96 4.32 -3.63 2.89
CA GLY A 96 4.88 -4.52 1.87
C GLY A 96 4.90 -3.94 0.44
N ILE A 97 4.41 -2.71 0.24
CA ILE A 97 4.34 -2.05 -1.06
C ILE A 97 5.53 -1.12 -1.24
N GLU A 98 6.31 -1.34 -2.29
CA GLU A 98 7.50 -0.54 -2.59
C GLU A 98 7.17 0.76 -3.35
N ALA A 99 7.86 1.84 -2.99
CA ALA A 99 8.04 3.02 -3.82
C ALA A 99 9.52 3.40 -3.81
N ASP A 100 10.12 3.51 -4.99
CA ASP A 100 11.54 3.82 -5.15
C ASP A 100 11.70 4.86 -6.26
N TYR A 101 12.09 6.07 -5.86
CA TYR A 101 12.21 7.19 -6.78
C TYR A 101 13.22 6.95 -7.89
N ASP A 102 14.33 6.27 -7.58
CA ASP A 102 15.38 5.98 -8.54
C ASP A 102 14.98 4.93 -9.59
N LYS A 103 14.01 4.08 -9.26
CA LYS A 103 13.49 3.04 -10.17
C LYS A 103 12.41 3.56 -11.10
N ASP A 104 11.41 4.28 -10.56
CA ASP A 104 10.19 4.64 -11.30
C ASP A 104 9.63 6.02 -10.96
N GLY A 105 10.36 6.81 -10.17
CA GLY A 105 9.92 8.14 -9.75
C GLY A 105 8.85 8.13 -8.65
N SER A 106 8.52 6.97 -8.09
CA SER A 106 7.54 6.88 -7.03
C SER A 106 8.13 7.13 -5.65
N TYR A 107 7.31 7.59 -4.73
CA TYR A 107 7.67 7.83 -3.33
C TYR A 107 6.46 7.72 -2.41
N TRP A 108 6.70 7.62 -1.11
CA TRP A 108 5.66 7.64 -0.10
C TRP A 108 5.51 9.05 0.48
N GLY A 109 4.40 9.71 0.15
CA GLY A 109 4.03 11.00 0.74
C GLY A 109 3.34 10.82 2.08
N LEU A 110 3.72 11.63 3.09
CA LEU A 110 3.09 11.63 4.40
C LEU A 110 2.15 12.83 4.53
N TYR A 111 0.92 12.55 4.89
CA TYR A 111 -0.12 13.58 5.11
C TYR A 111 -0.70 13.43 6.52
N LYS A 112 -1.08 14.55 7.11
CA LYS A 112 -1.85 14.59 8.35
C LYS A 112 -3.11 15.40 8.12
N SER A 113 -4.26 14.78 8.36
CA SER A 113 -5.58 15.42 8.15
C SER A 113 -5.72 16.05 6.75
N GLY A 114 -5.20 15.38 5.72
CA GLY A 114 -5.27 15.82 4.32
C GLY A 114 -4.20 16.80 3.87
N GLU A 115 -3.31 17.26 4.75
CA GLU A 115 -2.21 18.18 4.42
C GLU A 115 -0.87 17.46 4.40
N MET A 116 -0.06 17.72 3.36
CA MET A 116 1.28 17.16 3.24
C MET A 116 2.16 17.66 4.39
N MET A 117 2.80 16.74 5.08
CA MET A 117 3.76 17.07 6.12
C MET A 117 5.12 17.42 5.52
N LEU A 118 5.81 18.37 6.15
CA LEU A 118 7.17 18.79 5.77
C LEU A 118 8.25 17.95 6.45
N VAL A 119 7.86 16.97 7.26
CA VAL A 119 8.75 16.04 7.96
C VAL A 119 8.38 14.60 7.57
N GLY A 120 9.34 13.68 7.68
CA GLY A 120 9.09 12.26 7.53
C GLY A 120 8.46 11.64 8.78
N VAL A 121 8.28 10.33 8.77
CA VAL A 121 7.64 9.59 9.87
C VAL A 121 8.38 9.75 11.21
N ASP A 122 9.70 9.87 11.19
CA ASP A 122 10.51 10.06 12.41
C ASP A 122 10.38 11.45 13.04
N GLY A 123 9.99 12.43 12.24
CA GLY A 123 9.72 13.80 12.71
C GLY A 123 8.26 14.05 13.08
N ALA A 124 7.38 13.09 12.84
CA ALA A 124 5.96 13.20 13.15
C ALA A 124 5.68 12.75 14.60
N VAL A 125 5.58 13.71 15.51
CA VAL A 125 5.17 13.45 16.90
C VAL A 125 3.67 13.20 16.93
N ILE A 126 3.28 12.02 17.42
CA ILE A 126 1.89 11.59 17.42
C ILE A 126 1.14 11.96 18.71
N ALA A 127 -0.12 12.29 18.55
CA ALA A 127 -1.07 12.49 19.65
C ALA A 127 -2.25 11.53 19.51
N ASP A 128 -2.89 11.24 20.60
CA ASP A 128 -4.11 10.41 20.62
C ASP A 128 -5.19 11.03 19.70
N GLY A 129 -5.76 10.23 18.81
CA GLY A 129 -6.76 10.65 17.86
C GLY A 129 -6.23 11.20 16.53
N ASP A 130 -4.90 11.22 16.33
CA ASP A 130 -4.32 11.67 15.06
C ASP A 130 -4.69 10.75 13.91
N HIS A 131 -4.84 11.34 12.72
CA HIS A 131 -5.07 10.65 11.46
C HIS A 131 -3.99 11.02 10.44
N TYR A 132 -3.29 10.01 9.96
CA TYR A 132 -2.25 10.12 8.94
C TYR A 132 -2.62 9.35 7.68
N GLU A 133 -2.02 9.77 6.58
CA GLU A 133 -2.09 9.05 5.31
C GLU A 133 -0.67 8.86 4.77
N LEU A 134 -0.36 7.65 4.35
CA LEU A 134 0.83 7.34 3.55
C LEU A 134 0.35 7.03 2.14
N VAL A 135 0.72 7.87 1.20
CA VAL A 135 0.25 7.82 -0.18
C VAL A 135 1.42 7.52 -1.10
N ARG A 136 1.30 6.47 -1.90
CA ARG A 136 2.25 6.19 -2.97
C ARG A 136 1.98 7.09 -4.17
N GLU A 137 2.93 7.98 -4.45
CA GLU A 137 2.88 9.00 -5.51
C GLU A 137 3.96 8.78 -6.57
#